data_17b7d7b33bfaa2caa854bb6562bc3ee9
#
_entry.id   17b7d7b33bfaa2caa854bb6562bc3ee9
#
_cell.length_a   1.000
_cell.length_b   1.000
_cell.length_c   1.000
_cell.angle_alpha   90.00
_cell.angle_beta   90.00
_cell.angle_gamma   90.00
#
_symmetry.space_group_name_H-M   'P 1'
#
loop_
_entity.id
_entity.type
_entity.pdbx_description
1 polymer ?
#
loop_
_entity_poly.entity_id
_entity_poly.type
_entity_poly.pdbx_seq_one_letter_code
_entity_poly.pdbx_strand_id
1 'polypeptide(L)'
;MTPQPDSVVLDAKGLRALAHPVRVQLVGLLRKHGPSTATRLAERLGVNSGTASYHLRQLGAAGLVEEDTERGNARERWWRSVHQRTWFNDHELVEREPEAALAYLQSVAATYTSRTQQALNELQTMPRVWRDTFDMSDWPLRLTPEEASALYEELRAVMSRYRQDTPGAAAQAPEGAERFSVITHLLPEPDAPATSTGTDTGTDAGTDTDAGVERP
;
A
#
# COMPACT_ATOMS: atom_id res chain seq x y z
N MET A 1 11.53 5.55 -14.87
CA MET A 1 11.62 5.90 -13.44
C MET A 1 12.64 5.00 -12.76
N THR A 2 13.74 5.53 -12.21
CA THR A 2 14.84 4.72 -11.68
C THR A 2 14.57 4.38 -10.21
N PRO A 3 14.66 3.10 -9.81
CA PRO A 3 14.58 2.70 -8.41
C PRO A 3 15.70 3.37 -7.61
N GLN A 4 15.40 3.76 -6.37
CA GLN A 4 16.44 4.30 -5.48
C GLN A 4 17.38 3.16 -5.02
N PRO A 5 18.65 3.46 -4.69
CA PRO A 5 19.52 2.52 -4.01
C PRO A 5 18.77 1.99 -2.77
N ASP A 6 18.96 0.72 -2.42
CA ASP A 6 18.27 -0.01 -1.35
C ASP A 6 16.76 -0.29 -1.56
N SER A 7 16.25 -0.18 -2.79
CA SER A 7 14.88 -0.59 -3.13
C SER A 7 14.86 -1.87 -3.94
N VAL A 8 13.85 -2.71 -3.69
CA VAL A 8 13.51 -3.85 -4.54
C VAL A 8 12.37 -3.47 -5.48
N VAL A 9 12.53 -3.73 -6.77
CA VAL A 9 11.41 -3.77 -7.72
C VAL A 9 10.78 -5.14 -7.63
N LEU A 10 9.48 -5.20 -7.38
CA LEU A 10 8.78 -6.48 -7.24
C LEU A 10 8.65 -7.18 -8.60
N ASP A 11 9.10 -8.41 -8.64
CA ASP A 11 8.74 -9.39 -9.65
C ASP A 11 7.47 -10.17 -9.23
N ALA A 12 7.01 -11.09 -10.06
CA ALA A 12 5.83 -11.92 -9.77
C ALA A 12 5.98 -12.73 -8.47
N LYS A 13 7.19 -13.17 -8.14
CA LYS A 13 7.47 -13.92 -6.91
C LYS A 13 7.39 -13.03 -5.68
N GLY A 14 7.99 -11.84 -5.72
CA GLY A 14 7.93 -10.86 -4.66
C GLY A 14 6.51 -10.35 -4.41
N LEU A 15 5.75 -10.13 -5.50
CA LEU A 15 4.36 -9.72 -5.45
C LEU A 15 3.50 -10.74 -4.71
N ARG A 16 3.54 -12.02 -5.11
CA ARG A 16 2.83 -13.11 -4.41
C ARG A 16 3.32 -13.28 -2.97
N ALA A 17 4.61 -13.08 -2.72
CA ALA A 17 5.15 -13.14 -1.36
C ALA A 17 4.61 -12.02 -0.46
N LEU A 18 4.30 -10.84 -0.98
CA LEU A 18 3.72 -9.73 -0.23
C LEU A 18 2.18 -9.67 -0.28
N ALA A 19 1.52 -10.56 -1.01
CA ALA A 19 0.06 -10.66 -1.08
C ALA A 19 -0.55 -11.23 0.23
N HIS A 20 -0.07 -10.78 1.38
CA HIS A 20 -0.57 -11.16 2.71
C HIS A 20 -0.23 -10.06 3.74
N PRO A 21 -1.22 -9.49 4.47
CA PRO A 21 -1.00 -8.35 5.37
C PRO A 21 0.12 -8.57 6.39
N VAL A 22 0.16 -9.74 7.05
CA VAL A 22 1.21 -10.07 8.05
C VAL A 22 2.61 -10.02 7.43
N ARG A 23 2.78 -10.41 6.16
CA ARG A 23 4.08 -10.37 5.49
C ARG A 23 4.52 -8.94 5.18
N VAL A 24 3.61 -8.08 4.75
CA VAL A 24 3.87 -6.64 4.57
C VAL A 24 4.26 -6.00 5.90
N GLN A 25 3.54 -6.32 6.97
CA GLN A 25 3.84 -5.83 8.33
C GLN A 25 5.19 -6.32 8.85
N LEU A 26 5.54 -7.61 8.67
CA LEU A 26 6.83 -8.17 9.08
C LEU A 26 8.00 -7.45 8.41
N VAL A 27 7.95 -7.28 7.08
CA VAL A 27 8.96 -6.50 6.34
C VAL A 27 9.02 -5.06 6.85
N GLY A 28 7.87 -4.43 7.07
CA GLY A 28 7.79 -3.09 7.63
C GLY A 28 8.43 -2.95 9.01
N LEU A 29 8.21 -3.93 9.91
CA LEU A 29 8.82 -3.94 11.25
C LEU A 29 10.34 -4.13 11.18
N LEU A 30 10.83 -5.03 10.33
CA LEU A 30 12.27 -5.23 10.14
C LEU A 30 12.97 -4.00 9.56
N ARG A 31 12.32 -3.29 8.64
CA ARG A 31 12.81 -2.01 8.11
C ARG A 31 12.83 -0.92 9.17
N LYS A 32 11.75 -0.84 9.95
CA LYS A 32 11.55 0.20 10.96
C LYS A 32 12.46 0.02 12.18
N HIS A 33 12.62 -1.20 12.66
CA HIS A 33 13.27 -1.49 13.94
C HIS A 33 14.60 -2.26 13.80
N GLY A 34 15.00 -2.58 12.57
CA GLY A 34 16.17 -3.40 12.31
C GLY A 34 15.94 -4.90 12.56
N PRO A 35 17.01 -5.68 12.61
CA PRO A 35 16.95 -7.13 12.79
C PRO A 35 16.19 -7.55 14.04
N SER A 36 15.40 -8.65 13.93
CA SER A 36 14.59 -9.15 15.03
C SER A 36 14.34 -10.67 14.91
N THR A 37 13.85 -11.28 16.00
CA THR A 37 13.44 -12.70 16.01
C THR A 37 11.96 -12.85 15.66
N ALA A 38 11.55 -14.05 15.21
CA ALA A 38 10.16 -14.35 14.93
C ALA A 38 9.25 -14.15 16.15
N THR A 39 9.74 -14.46 17.34
CA THR A 39 9.00 -14.29 18.61
C THR A 39 8.71 -12.82 18.88
N ARG A 40 9.71 -11.95 18.81
CA ARG A 40 9.54 -10.50 19.03
C ARG A 40 8.64 -9.84 18.00
N LEU A 41 8.72 -10.30 16.76
CA LEU A 41 7.86 -9.80 15.67
C LEU A 41 6.41 -10.26 15.87
N ALA A 42 6.22 -11.52 16.30
CA ALA A 42 4.91 -12.09 16.63
C ALA A 42 4.21 -11.31 17.75
N GLU A 43 4.93 -11.02 18.84
CA GLU A 43 4.44 -10.21 19.96
C GLU A 43 3.95 -8.83 19.49
N ARG A 44 4.73 -8.16 18.64
CA ARG A 44 4.35 -6.83 18.10
C ARG A 44 3.14 -6.86 17.19
N LEU A 45 2.91 -7.98 16.50
CA LEU A 45 1.79 -8.13 15.56
C LEU A 45 0.56 -8.80 16.19
N GLY A 46 0.65 -9.28 17.44
CA GLY A 46 -0.43 -10.01 18.07
C GLY A 46 -0.71 -11.37 17.40
N VAL A 47 0.31 -12.01 16.80
CA VAL A 47 0.20 -13.34 16.19
C VAL A 47 1.06 -14.34 16.94
N ASN A 48 0.88 -15.65 16.70
CA ASN A 48 1.76 -16.64 17.30
C ASN A 48 3.13 -16.71 16.59
N SER A 49 4.17 -17.13 17.31
CA SER A 49 5.55 -17.20 16.81
C SER A 49 5.72 -18.20 15.66
N GLY A 50 4.92 -19.27 15.61
CA GLY A 50 4.91 -20.23 14.50
C GLY A 50 4.42 -19.59 13.20
N THR A 51 3.36 -18.78 13.28
CA THR A 51 2.84 -17.99 12.15
C THR A 51 3.91 -17.02 11.65
N ALA A 52 4.52 -16.24 12.56
CA ALA A 52 5.59 -15.31 12.17
C ALA A 52 6.78 -16.04 11.52
N SER A 53 7.22 -17.17 12.08
CA SER A 53 8.30 -18.00 11.55
C SER A 53 7.97 -18.56 10.15
N TYR A 54 6.73 -18.98 9.94
CA TYR A 54 6.26 -19.43 8.63
C TYR A 54 6.34 -18.31 7.59
N HIS A 55 5.80 -17.15 7.91
CA HIS A 55 5.79 -16.00 6.98
C HIS A 55 7.20 -15.47 6.72
N LEU A 56 8.09 -15.44 7.70
CA LEU A 56 9.49 -15.03 7.51
C LEU A 56 10.23 -15.98 6.56
N ARG A 57 9.99 -17.29 6.64
CA ARG A 57 10.56 -18.25 5.68
C ARG A 57 10.03 -18.03 4.25
N GLN A 58 8.74 -17.72 4.10
CA GLN A 58 8.17 -17.38 2.78
C GLN A 58 8.78 -16.10 2.21
N LEU A 59 8.97 -15.07 3.04
CA LEU A 59 9.65 -13.84 2.67
C LEU A 59 11.12 -14.08 2.33
N GLY A 60 11.81 -14.94 3.09
CA GLY A 60 13.19 -15.34 2.81
C GLY A 60 13.33 -16.08 1.47
N ALA A 61 12.42 -17.02 1.18
CA ALA A 61 12.37 -17.70 -0.11
C ALA A 61 12.15 -16.74 -1.29
N ALA A 62 11.52 -15.57 -1.05
CA ALA A 62 11.34 -14.52 -2.04
C ALA A 62 12.47 -13.47 -2.07
N GLY A 63 13.49 -13.59 -1.20
CA GLY A 63 14.62 -12.64 -1.14
C GLY A 63 14.28 -11.29 -0.52
N LEU A 64 13.17 -11.17 0.20
CA LEU A 64 12.72 -9.93 0.83
C LEU A 64 13.30 -9.74 2.24
N VAL A 65 13.58 -10.84 2.91
CA VAL A 65 14.28 -10.89 4.21
C VAL A 65 15.33 -11.99 4.17
N GLU A 66 16.31 -11.92 5.06
CA GLU A 66 17.34 -12.94 5.21
C GLU A 66 17.67 -13.16 6.69
N GLU A 67 18.35 -14.27 6.98
CA GLU A 67 18.85 -14.53 8.32
C GLU A 67 20.06 -13.64 8.62
N ASP A 68 20.02 -12.97 9.77
CA ASP A 68 21.15 -12.25 10.33
C ASP A 68 21.99 -13.23 11.17
N THR A 69 22.92 -13.91 10.51
CA THR A 69 23.77 -14.94 11.13
C THR A 69 24.78 -14.36 12.12
N GLU A 70 25.09 -13.07 12.05
CA GLU A 70 25.99 -12.40 12.98
C GLU A 70 25.34 -12.21 14.37
N ARG A 71 24.02 -12.07 14.43
CA ARG A 71 23.25 -11.89 15.66
C ARG A 71 22.61 -13.18 16.16
N GLY A 72 22.41 -14.15 15.27
CA GLY A 72 21.80 -15.41 15.58
C GLY A 72 22.71 -16.31 16.42
N ASN A 73 22.07 -17.22 17.16
CA ASN A 73 22.74 -18.33 17.86
C ASN A 73 21.97 -19.62 17.57
N ALA A 74 22.49 -20.76 18.09
CA ALA A 74 21.87 -22.07 17.85
C ALA A 74 20.40 -22.19 18.32
N ARG A 75 19.91 -21.27 19.13
CA ARG A 75 18.55 -21.28 19.72
C ARG A 75 17.62 -20.22 19.12
N GLU A 76 18.17 -19.08 18.63
CA GLU A 76 17.40 -17.95 18.12
C GLU A 76 17.85 -17.57 16.74
N ARG A 77 16.92 -17.61 15.79
CA ARG A 77 17.13 -17.17 14.42
C ARG A 77 16.71 -15.72 14.30
N TRP A 78 17.67 -14.87 13.92
CA TRP A 78 17.42 -13.46 13.66
C TRP A 78 17.16 -13.22 12.17
N TRP A 79 16.30 -12.28 11.87
CA TRP A 79 15.91 -11.90 10.52
C TRP A 79 16.15 -10.42 10.30
N ARG A 80 16.57 -10.06 9.09
CA ARG A 80 16.68 -8.67 8.65
C ARG A 80 16.04 -8.47 7.28
N SER A 81 15.57 -7.24 6.98
CA SER A 81 15.12 -6.88 5.63
C SER A 81 16.34 -6.73 4.71
N VAL A 82 16.27 -7.32 3.51
CA VAL A 82 17.32 -7.17 2.49
C VAL A 82 17.29 -5.77 1.90
N HIS A 83 16.10 -5.20 1.71
CA HIS A 83 15.90 -3.89 1.08
C HIS A 83 15.09 -2.97 1.98
N GLN A 84 15.42 -1.68 1.98
CA GLN A 84 14.73 -0.68 2.80
C GLN A 84 13.38 -0.26 2.20
N ARG A 85 13.18 -0.45 0.89
CA ARG A 85 11.97 -0.03 0.19
C ARG A 85 11.49 -1.10 -0.78
N THR A 86 10.20 -1.07 -1.04
CA THR A 86 9.56 -1.87 -2.08
C THR A 86 9.01 -0.91 -3.12
N TRP A 87 9.30 -1.22 -4.37
CA TRP A 87 8.82 -0.49 -5.52
C TRP A 87 7.93 -1.39 -6.37
N PHE A 88 6.73 -0.93 -6.66
CA PHE A 88 5.78 -1.64 -7.53
C PHE A 88 5.10 -0.63 -8.44
N ASN A 89 5.50 -0.62 -9.72
CA ASN A 89 4.95 0.23 -10.76
C ASN A 89 5.02 -0.44 -12.14
N ASP A 90 5.08 -1.76 -12.17
CA ASP A 90 5.14 -2.53 -13.40
C ASP A 90 3.72 -2.83 -13.89
N HIS A 91 3.26 -2.04 -14.86
CA HIS A 91 1.93 -2.20 -15.47
C HIS A 91 1.78 -3.52 -16.21
N GLU A 92 2.84 -4.01 -16.87
CA GLU A 92 2.82 -5.30 -17.54
C GLU A 92 2.69 -6.46 -16.53
N LEU A 93 3.30 -6.31 -15.35
CA LEU A 93 3.15 -7.28 -14.29
C LEU A 93 1.73 -7.28 -13.71
N VAL A 94 1.09 -6.11 -13.59
CA VAL A 94 -0.32 -6.01 -13.19
C VAL A 94 -1.23 -6.74 -14.17
N GLU A 95 -0.99 -6.59 -15.46
CA GLU A 95 -1.78 -7.27 -16.51
C GLU A 95 -1.55 -8.79 -16.53
N ARG A 96 -0.31 -9.25 -16.28
CA ARG A 96 0.04 -10.68 -16.24
C ARG A 96 -0.38 -11.39 -14.96
N GLU A 97 -0.40 -10.68 -13.83
CA GLU A 97 -0.64 -11.22 -12.49
C GLU A 97 -1.69 -10.39 -11.72
N PRO A 98 -2.90 -10.16 -12.29
CA PRO A 98 -3.86 -9.20 -11.74
C PRO A 98 -4.31 -9.56 -10.32
N GLU A 99 -4.52 -10.85 -10.04
CA GLU A 99 -4.95 -11.31 -8.71
C GLU A 99 -3.86 -11.08 -7.66
N ALA A 100 -2.60 -11.38 -7.99
CA ALA A 100 -1.48 -11.17 -7.08
C ALA A 100 -1.21 -9.67 -6.84
N ALA A 101 -1.34 -8.85 -7.89
CA ALA A 101 -1.22 -7.39 -7.81
C ALA A 101 -2.29 -6.80 -6.89
N LEU A 102 -3.55 -7.19 -7.10
CA LEU A 102 -4.66 -6.73 -6.27
C LEU A 102 -4.48 -7.19 -4.80
N ALA A 103 -4.15 -8.45 -4.56
CA ALA A 103 -3.94 -8.98 -3.22
C ALA A 103 -2.77 -8.27 -2.50
N TYR A 104 -1.70 -7.94 -3.23
CA TYR A 104 -0.60 -7.13 -2.68
C TYR A 104 -1.09 -5.72 -2.30
N LEU A 105 -1.76 -5.00 -3.21
CA LEU A 105 -2.27 -3.65 -2.94
C LEU A 105 -3.27 -3.62 -1.79
N GLN A 106 -4.15 -4.62 -1.69
CA GLN A 106 -5.06 -4.79 -0.56
C GLN A 106 -4.29 -5.01 0.76
N SER A 107 -3.20 -5.79 0.73
CA SER A 107 -2.35 -6.02 1.90
C SER A 107 -1.62 -4.76 2.35
N VAL A 108 -1.19 -3.92 1.41
CA VAL A 108 -0.60 -2.59 1.68
C VAL A 108 -1.66 -1.67 2.28
N ALA A 109 -2.85 -1.58 1.68
CA ALA A 109 -3.95 -0.75 2.15
C ALA A 109 -4.36 -1.14 3.58
N ALA A 110 -4.52 -2.44 3.88
CA ALA A 110 -4.81 -2.93 5.22
C ALA A 110 -3.73 -2.54 6.25
N THR A 111 -2.46 -2.59 5.84
CA THR A 111 -1.34 -2.18 6.70
C THR A 111 -1.37 -0.67 6.97
N TYR A 112 -1.69 0.15 5.99
CA TYR A 112 -1.79 1.61 6.16
C TYR A 112 -2.99 1.99 7.02
N THR A 113 -4.14 1.34 6.82
CA THR A 113 -5.32 1.51 7.68
C THR A 113 -5.00 1.20 9.14
N SER A 114 -4.30 0.10 9.41
CA SER A 114 -3.87 -0.25 10.77
C SER A 114 -2.94 0.80 11.38
N ARG A 115 -1.99 1.35 10.62
CA ARG A 115 -1.10 2.43 11.08
C ARG A 115 -1.85 3.73 11.38
N THR A 116 -2.80 4.08 10.53
CA THR A 116 -3.66 5.25 10.73
C THR A 116 -4.47 5.10 12.01
N GLN A 117 -5.09 3.93 12.21
CA GLN A 117 -5.85 3.65 13.42
C GLN A 117 -4.98 3.71 14.68
N GLN A 118 -3.76 3.18 14.62
CA GLN A 118 -2.81 3.29 15.73
C GLN A 118 -2.48 4.75 16.05
N ALA A 119 -2.18 5.57 15.04
CA ALA A 119 -1.90 7.00 15.23
C ALA A 119 -3.08 7.75 15.86
N LEU A 120 -4.32 7.43 15.46
CA LEU A 120 -5.53 7.99 16.07
C LEU A 120 -5.69 7.58 17.54
N ASN A 121 -5.40 6.33 17.87
CA ASN A 121 -5.48 5.84 19.26
C ASN A 121 -4.43 6.53 20.16
N GLU A 122 -3.28 6.88 19.62
CA GLU A 122 -2.17 7.54 20.33
C GLU A 122 -2.31 9.07 20.38
N LEU A 123 -3.22 9.66 19.59
CA LEU A 123 -3.33 11.10 19.39
C LEU A 123 -3.50 11.90 20.69
N GLN A 124 -4.29 11.39 21.64
CA GLN A 124 -4.56 12.10 22.91
C GLN A 124 -3.35 12.09 23.84
N THR A 125 -2.50 11.09 23.76
CA THR A 125 -1.29 10.93 24.59
C THR A 125 -0.05 11.52 23.93
N MET A 126 -0.15 11.89 22.65
CA MET A 126 0.93 12.49 21.89
C MET A 126 1.32 13.87 22.45
N PRO A 127 2.61 14.20 22.57
CA PRO A 127 3.06 15.53 22.94
C PRO A 127 2.46 16.59 22.02
N ARG A 128 2.06 17.75 22.59
CA ARG A 128 1.34 18.80 21.85
C ARG A 128 2.06 19.24 20.57
N VAL A 129 3.37 19.42 20.63
CA VAL A 129 4.21 19.83 19.49
C VAL A 129 4.10 18.89 18.29
N TRP A 130 3.86 17.61 18.52
CA TRP A 130 3.66 16.59 17.49
C TRP A 130 2.18 16.47 17.09
N ARG A 131 1.28 16.61 18.04
CA ARG A 131 -0.16 16.59 17.77
C ARG A 131 -0.58 17.76 16.87
N ASP A 132 0.03 18.92 17.02
CA ASP A 132 -0.24 20.09 16.19
C ASP A 132 0.25 19.91 14.72
N THR A 133 1.04 18.87 14.44
CA THR A 133 1.47 18.49 13.07
C THR A 133 0.66 17.33 12.47
N PHE A 134 -0.30 16.78 13.24
CA PHE A 134 -1.15 15.70 12.76
C PHE A 134 -2.14 16.24 11.72
N ASP A 135 -2.20 15.59 10.57
CA ASP A 135 -3.10 15.96 9.49
C ASP A 135 -3.71 14.72 8.82
N MET A 136 -4.97 14.82 8.45
CA MET A 136 -5.69 13.86 7.60
C MET A 136 -6.52 14.66 6.61
N SER A 137 -5.88 15.11 5.53
CA SER A 137 -6.52 15.92 4.50
C SER A 137 -6.97 15.07 3.33
N ASP A 138 -8.06 15.50 2.72
CA ASP A 138 -8.60 15.02 1.47
C ASP A 138 -8.65 16.17 0.46
N TRP A 139 -8.13 15.94 -0.74
CA TRP A 139 -8.03 16.94 -1.80
C TRP A 139 -8.67 16.41 -3.08
N PRO A 140 -9.97 16.65 -3.31
CA PRO A 140 -10.61 16.27 -4.56
C PRO A 140 -10.10 17.16 -5.70
N LEU A 141 -9.39 16.54 -6.65
CA LEU A 141 -8.81 17.21 -7.81
C LEU A 141 -9.44 16.67 -9.10
N ARG A 142 -9.46 17.50 -10.13
CA ARG A 142 -9.86 17.07 -11.48
C ARG A 142 -8.67 17.19 -12.41
N LEU A 143 -8.07 16.06 -12.75
CA LEU A 143 -6.79 15.97 -13.46
C LEU A 143 -6.90 15.09 -14.70
N THR A 144 -6.08 15.37 -15.70
CA THR A 144 -5.76 14.41 -16.75
C THR A 144 -4.76 13.36 -16.23
N PRO A 145 -4.59 12.22 -16.92
CA PRO A 145 -3.56 11.23 -16.55
C PRO A 145 -2.13 11.82 -16.49
N GLU A 146 -1.82 12.76 -17.39
CA GLU A 146 -0.53 13.43 -17.46
C GLU A 146 -0.31 14.34 -16.24
N GLU A 147 -1.33 15.13 -15.87
CA GLU A 147 -1.31 15.99 -14.69
C GLU A 147 -1.22 15.15 -13.40
N ALA A 148 -1.93 14.05 -13.31
CA ALA A 148 -1.84 13.13 -12.15
C ALA A 148 -0.44 12.52 -12.03
N SER A 149 0.19 12.18 -13.16
CA SER A 149 1.57 11.68 -13.18
C SER A 149 2.57 12.77 -12.75
N ALA A 150 2.38 14.01 -13.20
CA ALA A 150 3.21 15.15 -12.80
C ALA A 150 3.08 15.41 -11.28
N LEU A 151 1.86 15.45 -10.75
CA LEU A 151 1.59 15.59 -9.32
C LEU A 151 2.31 14.51 -8.49
N TYR A 152 2.27 13.25 -8.94
CA TYR A 152 2.97 12.16 -8.25
C TYR A 152 4.49 12.39 -8.19
N GLU A 153 5.11 12.81 -9.30
CA GLU A 153 6.55 13.08 -9.33
C GLU A 153 6.92 14.30 -8.47
N GLU A 154 6.10 15.33 -8.44
CA GLU A 154 6.30 16.50 -7.57
C GLU A 154 6.23 16.12 -6.09
N LEU A 155 5.23 15.34 -5.67
CA LEU A 155 5.12 14.83 -4.30
C LEU A 155 6.35 14.00 -3.92
N ARG A 156 6.81 13.13 -4.81
CA ARG A 156 8.04 12.36 -4.59
C ARG A 156 9.26 13.26 -4.43
N ALA A 157 9.40 14.27 -5.27
CA ALA A 157 10.48 15.23 -5.20
C ALA A 157 10.46 15.99 -3.86
N VAL A 158 9.28 16.36 -3.37
CA VAL A 158 9.13 16.97 -2.03
C VAL A 158 9.61 15.99 -0.96
N MET A 159 9.12 14.75 -0.94
CA MET A 159 9.48 13.76 0.09
C MET A 159 10.99 13.42 0.08
N SER A 160 11.64 13.47 -1.09
CA SER A 160 13.07 13.17 -1.21
C SER A 160 13.98 14.22 -0.55
N ARG A 161 13.49 15.42 -0.29
CA ARG A 161 14.23 16.49 0.40
C ARG A 161 14.35 16.26 1.90
N TYR A 162 13.48 15.42 2.46
CA TYR A 162 13.47 15.14 3.89
C TYR A 162 14.31 13.92 4.23
N ARG A 163 14.87 13.93 5.44
CA ARG A 163 15.67 12.81 5.96
C ARG A 163 14.82 11.55 6.03
N GLN A 164 15.30 10.51 5.40
CA GLN A 164 14.64 9.22 5.39
C GLN A 164 14.93 8.46 6.69
N ASP A 165 13.91 7.82 7.28
CA ASP A 165 14.08 6.95 8.45
C ASP A 165 14.64 5.60 8.00
N THR A 166 15.95 5.45 8.13
CA THR A 166 16.70 4.21 7.86
C THR A 166 17.28 3.64 9.15
N PRO A 167 17.67 2.37 9.21
CA PRO A 167 18.36 1.82 10.36
C PRO A 167 19.60 2.66 10.70
N GLY A 168 19.67 3.15 11.94
CA GLY A 168 20.75 4.05 12.39
C GLY A 168 20.50 5.54 12.14
N ALA A 169 19.49 5.94 11.38
CA ALA A 169 19.19 7.37 11.13
C ALA A 169 18.91 8.16 12.42
N ALA A 170 18.34 7.53 13.43
CA ALA A 170 18.07 8.16 14.72
C ALA A 170 19.34 8.69 15.41
N ALA A 171 20.48 7.99 15.27
CA ALA A 171 21.74 8.41 15.85
C ALA A 171 22.33 9.67 15.20
N GLN A 172 21.91 9.98 13.98
CA GLN A 172 22.36 11.14 13.19
C GLN A 172 21.27 12.22 13.07
N ALA A 173 20.13 12.00 13.69
CA ALA A 173 19.02 12.95 13.66
C ALA A 173 19.29 14.12 14.61
N PRO A 174 18.80 15.34 14.33
CA PRO A 174 18.84 16.44 15.27
C PRO A 174 18.11 16.09 16.56
N GLU A 175 18.46 16.75 17.65
CA GLU A 175 17.74 16.67 18.91
C GLU A 175 16.25 17.02 18.70
N GLY A 176 15.36 16.22 19.27
CA GLY A 176 13.91 16.37 19.14
C GLY A 176 13.33 15.84 17.82
N ALA A 177 14.13 15.27 16.93
CA ALA A 177 13.61 14.60 15.74
C ALA A 177 12.99 13.25 16.09
N GLU A 178 11.73 13.06 15.67
CA GLU A 178 10.98 11.82 15.85
C GLU A 178 10.59 11.20 14.51
N ARG A 179 10.14 9.97 14.54
CA ARG A 179 9.60 9.30 13.36
C ARG A 179 8.30 9.96 12.92
N PHE A 180 8.24 10.31 11.65
CA PHE A 180 7.08 10.91 11.02
C PHE A 180 6.68 10.10 9.79
N SER A 181 5.43 9.64 9.72
CA SER A 181 4.93 8.84 8.61
C SER A 181 4.03 9.69 7.71
N VAL A 182 4.37 9.77 6.44
CA VAL A 182 3.50 10.30 5.39
C VAL A 182 2.94 9.13 4.60
N ILE A 183 1.63 9.00 4.53
CA ILE A 183 0.93 7.98 3.74
C ILE A 183 0.16 8.72 2.66
N THR A 184 0.48 8.42 1.40
CA THR A 184 -0.16 9.07 0.26
C THR A 184 -0.91 8.03 -0.56
N HIS A 185 -2.17 8.30 -0.88
CA HIS A 185 -2.99 7.54 -1.80
C HIS A 185 -3.38 8.46 -2.95
N LEU A 186 -3.06 8.09 -4.17
CA LEU A 186 -3.55 8.72 -5.39
C LEU A 186 -4.55 7.75 -5.99
N LEU A 187 -5.82 8.09 -5.92
CA LEU A 187 -6.93 7.20 -6.26
C LEU A 187 -7.69 7.80 -7.44
N PRO A 188 -7.43 7.36 -8.69
CA PRO A 188 -8.24 7.78 -9.81
C PRO A 188 -9.69 7.33 -9.65
N GLU A 189 -10.64 8.25 -9.86
CA GLU A 189 -12.08 8.01 -9.80
C GLU A 189 -12.71 8.41 -11.16
N PRO A 190 -12.36 7.71 -12.26
CA PRO A 190 -12.97 8.00 -13.56
C PRO A 190 -14.46 7.63 -13.51
N ASP A 191 -15.32 8.50 -14.02
CA ASP A 191 -16.72 8.17 -14.22
C ASP A 191 -16.80 6.88 -15.04
N ALA A 192 -17.56 5.89 -14.57
CA ALA A 192 -17.80 4.68 -15.34
C ALA A 192 -18.42 5.09 -16.69
N PRO A 193 -17.95 4.54 -17.83
CA PRO A 193 -18.60 4.82 -19.11
C PRO A 193 -20.10 4.49 -18.94
N ALA A 194 -20.95 5.47 -19.22
CA ALA A 194 -22.40 5.28 -19.14
C ALA A 194 -22.73 4.01 -19.94
N THR A 195 -23.15 2.98 -19.23
CA THR A 195 -23.70 1.79 -19.89
C THR A 195 -24.89 2.31 -20.70
N SER A 196 -24.72 2.37 -22.01
CA SER A 196 -25.82 2.65 -22.91
C SER A 196 -26.84 1.52 -22.77
N THR A 197 -27.74 1.69 -21.84
CA THR A 197 -29.02 0.95 -21.84
C THR A 197 -29.72 1.41 -23.11
N GLY A 198 -29.50 0.67 -24.19
CA GLY A 198 -30.27 0.78 -25.41
C GLY A 198 -31.71 0.47 -25.08
N THR A 199 -32.48 1.52 -24.84
CA THR A 199 -33.92 1.44 -24.90
C THR A 199 -34.26 1.43 -26.40
N ASP A 200 -34.29 0.23 -26.93
CA ASP A 200 -34.89 -0.05 -28.25
C ASP A 200 -36.40 0.17 -28.09
N THR A 201 -36.84 1.40 -28.25
CA THR A 201 -38.26 1.70 -28.48
C THR A 201 -38.53 1.39 -29.95
N GLY A 202 -38.81 0.11 -30.21
CA GLY A 202 -39.40 -0.31 -31.45
C GLY A 202 -40.75 0.41 -31.65
N THR A 203 -40.68 1.45 -32.47
CA THR A 203 -41.89 2.09 -33.02
C THR A 203 -42.47 1.13 -34.06
N ASP A 204 -43.42 0.33 -33.65
CA ASP A 204 -44.27 -0.40 -34.57
C ASP A 204 -45.37 0.55 -35.09
N ALA A 205 -45.20 1.01 -36.33
CA ALA A 205 -46.14 1.76 -37.07
C ALA A 205 -47.08 0.77 -37.80
N GLY A 206 -48.14 0.36 -37.10
CA GLY A 206 -49.23 -0.37 -37.72
C GLY A 206 -50.35 0.58 -38.11
N THR A 207 -50.37 0.94 -39.38
CA THR A 207 -51.55 1.44 -40.11
C THR A 207 -52.62 0.33 -40.11
N ASP A 208 -53.83 0.59 -39.67
CA ASP A 208 -54.98 0.24 -40.53
C ASP A 208 -56.25 1.01 -40.18
N THR A 209 -56.91 1.30 -41.22
CA THR A 209 -58.09 1.93 -41.68
C THR A 209 -59.39 1.46 -41.03
N ASP A 210 -60.32 2.40 -40.87
CA ASP A 210 -61.68 2.41 -41.47
C ASP A 210 -62.89 2.11 -40.57
N ALA A 211 -63.88 2.94 -40.82
CA ALA A 211 -65.29 2.84 -40.80
C ALA A 211 -66.01 2.89 -39.42
N GLY A 212 -66.67 3.96 -39.12
CA GLY A 212 -68.03 4.17 -39.65
C GLY A 212 -69.06 4.06 -38.54
N VAL A 213 -69.93 5.09 -38.51
CA VAL A 213 -71.40 5.06 -38.25
C VAL A 213 -71.94 5.36 -36.82
N GLU A 214 -72.41 6.61 -36.79
CA GLU A 214 -73.78 7.04 -36.28
C GLU A 214 -74.24 6.81 -34.85
N ARG A 215 -74.67 7.95 -34.39
CA ARG A 215 -75.52 8.33 -33.24
C ARG A 215 -76.88 7.53 -33.15
N PRO A 216 -77.74 7.78 -32.15
CA PRO A 216 -78.05 9.09 -31.51
C PRO A 216 -77.64 9.25 -30.09
#